data_6590f0a23bcfd360e5b3364194fb4cfe
#
_entry.id   6590f0a23bcfd360e5b3364194fb4cfe
#
_cell.length_a   1.000
_cell.length_b   1.000
_cell.length_c   1.000
_cell.angle_alpha   90.00
_cell.angle_beta   90.00
_cell.angle_gamma   90.00
#
_symmetry.space_group_name_H-M   'P 1'
#
loop_
_entity.id
_entity.type
_entity.pdbx_description
1 polymer ?
#
loop_
_entity_poly.entity_id
_entity_poly.type
_entity_poly.pdbx_seq_one_letter_code
_entity_poly.pdbx_strand_id
1 'polypeptide(L)'
;MKYSFEVRSIYELGKRANQEDCIYPQDGEYSDGLFIVCDGMGGHEKGEVASTTVCEVMSSYIDNHFKDKDEFTQEDFLEALSAAYDALDEKDDDSEKKMGTTLTFLKFHDKGCLAAHIGDSRIYHIRPSAKRILYVSHDHSLVNELIALGEMTPEEAKTSRHKNIITRAMQPGQERRSKADIRIIDDVRNGDYFYMCTDGMLEHTEDQEILNILSMKDRTDEEKMEIFRKLTEDNRDNHSAFLLRVTEGGNKRRTLKDILLDLWN
;
A
#
# COMPACT_ATOMS: atom_id res chain seq x y z
N MET A 1 17.20 12.59 -1.04
CA MET A 1 16.36 11.59 -1.77
C MET A 1 16.36 11.93 -3.27
N LYS A 2 16.44 10.92 -4.13
CA LYS A 2 16.53 11.06 -5.60
C LYS A 2 15.15 11.31 -6.28
N TYR A 3 14.05 10.89 -5.67
CA TYR A 3 12.74 10.91 -6.31
C TYR A 3 11.90 12.12 -5.88
N SER A 4 11.15 12.68 -6.84
CA SER A 4 10.09 13.66 -6.60
C SER A 4 8.75 13.10 -7.09
N PHE A 5 7.67 13.49 -6.44
CA PHE A 5 6.33 12.97 -6.70
C PHE A 5 5.31 14.08 -6.83
N GLU A 6 4.32 13.88 -7.69
CA GLU A 6 3.00 14.47 -7.49
C GLU A 6 2.13 13.46 -6.74
N VAL A 7 1.59 13.90 -5.61
CA VAL A 7 0.81 13.05 -4.71
C VAL A 7 -0.63 13.53 -4.65
N ARG A 8 -1.55 12.59 -4.66
CA ARG A 8 -2.97 12.80 -4.38
C ARG A 8 -3.43 11.72 -3.41
N SER A 9 -4.42 12.06 -2.58
CA SER A 9 -4.98 11.12 -1.61
C SER A 9 -6.51 11.14 -1.62
N ILE A 10 -7.06 10.01 -1.21
CA ILE A 10 -8.46 9.85 -0.78
C ILE A 10 -8.38 9.35 0.66
N TYR A 11 -9.19 9.90 1.54
CA TYR A 11 -9.33 9.49 2.93
C TYR A 11 -10.76 9.78 3.37
N GLU A 12 -11.64 8.82 3.16
CA GLU A 12 -13.09 9.02 3.28
C GLU A 12 -13.74 7.96 4.14
N LEU A 13 -14.73 8.39 4.92
CA LEU A 13 -15.41 7.59 5.92
C LEU A 13 -16.33 6.52 5.30
N GLY A 14 -16.85 6.77 4.09
CA GLY A 14 -17.92 5.95 3.53
C GLY A 14 -19.17 6.01 4.39
N LYS A 15 -19.85 4.87 4.55
CA LYS A 15 -21.06 4.75 5.40
C LYS A 15 -20.78 4.19 6.80
N ARG A 16 -19.52 4.15 7.22
CA ARG A 16 -19.11 3.74 8.57
C ARG A 16 -19.38 4.85 9.60
N ALA A 17 -19.44 4.50 10.87
CA ALA A 17 -19.56 5.47 11.96
C ALA A 17 -18.20 6.10 12.32
N ASN A 18 -17.12 5.31 12.20
CA ASN A 18 -15.77 5.69 12.57
C ASN A 18 -14.83 5.49 11.37
N GLN A 19 -13.77 6.30 11.32
CA GLN A 19 -12.67 6.10 10.38
C GLN A 19 -11.63 5.19 11.04
N GLU A 20 -11.56 3.96 10.59
CA GLU A 20 -10.60 2.97 11.07
C GLU A 20 -9.36 2.86 10.15
N ASP A 21 -9.40 3.46 8.95
CA ASP A 21 -8.22 3.60 8.10
C ASP A 21 -7.26 4.65 8.68
N CYS A 22 -5.99 4.50 8.37
CA CYS A 22 -4.97 5.52 8.62
C CYS A 22 -4.02 5.63 7.43
N ILE A 23 -3.68 6.86 7.05
CA ILE A 23 -2.71 7.14 6.00
C ILE A 23 -1.57 8.01 6.53
N TYR A 24 -0.36 7.79 6.04
CA TYR A 24 0.79 8.63 6.33
C TYR A 24 1.57 8.94 5.04
N PRO A 25 1.96 10.21 4.83
CA PRO A 25 1.64 11.39 5.62
C PRO A 25 0.19 11.88 5.39
N GLN A 26 -0.45 12.45 6.40
CA GLN A 26 -1.80 13.03 6.27
C GLN A 26 -1.77 14.40 5.62
N ASP A 27 -0.78 15.21 5.96
CA ASP A 27 -0.67 16.61 5.53
C ASP A 27 0.51 16.78 4.57
N GLY A 28 0.27 16.83 3.29
CA GLY A 28 1.05 17.39 2.16
C GLY A 28 2.59 17.42 2.16
N GLU A 29 3.27 17.03 3.22
CA GLU A 29 4.74 16.97 3.31
C GLU A 29 5.26 15.60 2.86
N TYR A 30 5.48 15.45 1.55
CA TYR A 30 5.89 14.20 0.92
C TYR A 30 7.40 14.09 0.67
N SER A 31 8.20 14.88 1.38
CA SER A 31 9.64 15.05 1.12
C SER A 31 10.47 13.78 1.33
N ASP A 32 10.03 12.90 2.22
CA ASP A 32 10.82 11.75 2.68
C ASP A 32 10.58 10.47 1.87
N GLY A 33 9.63 10.49 0.93
CA GLY A 33 9.29 9.32 0.11
C GLY A 33 8.78 8.12 0.92
N LEU A 34 8.23 8.36 2.11
CA LEU A 34 7.58 7.36 2.94
C LEU A 34 6.07 7.52 2.82
N PHE A 35 5.39 6.40 2.53
CA PHE A 35 3.94 6.34 2.46
C PHE A 35 3.45 5.06 3.12
N ILE A 36 2.42 5.19 3.96
CA ILE A 36 1.79 4.09 4.67
C ILE A 36 0.27 4.22 4.53
N VAL A 37 -0.40 3.11 4.27
CA VAL A 37 -1.86 3.00 4.34
C VAL A 37 -2.19 1.77 5.15
N CYS A 38 -3.00 1.94 6.17
CA CYS A 38 -3.44 0.92 7.10
C CYS A 38 -4.97 0.89 7.14
N ASP A 39 -5.55 -0.29 7.09
CA ASP A 39 -6.97 -0.55 7.27
C ASP A 39 -7.18 -1.20 8.64
N GLY A 40 -7.84 -0.49 9.53
CA GLY A 40 -8.04 -0.91 10.90
C GLY A 40 -9.24 -1.83 11.05
N MET A 41 -9.09 -2.86 11.87
CA MET A 41 -10.15 -3.83 12.17
C MET A 41 -10.26 -4.11 13.66
N GLY A 42 -11.46 -4.41 14.13
CA GLY A 42 -11.65 -4.79 15.54
C GLY A 42 -12.99 -4.37 16.13
N GLY A 43 -13.66 -3.38 15.57
CA GLY A 43 -14.91 -2.79 16.06
C GLY A 43 -14.73 -1.92 17.31
N HIS A 44 -15.63 -0.93 17.51
CA HIS A 44 -15.60 -0.01 18.66
C HIS A 44 -14.24 0.71 18.85
N GLU A 45 -13.82 1.54 17.89
CA GLU A 45 -12.58 2.34 17.94
C GLU A 45 -11.27 1.54 17.96
N LYS A 46 -11.30 0.21 18.06
CA LYS A 46 -10.09 -0.62 18.13
C LYS A 46 -9.32 -0.67 16.81
N GLY A 47 -10.04 -0.66 15.69
CA GLY A 47 -9.42 -0.58 14.36
C GLY A 47 -8.66 0.72 14.18
N GLU A 48 -9.26 1.86 14.55
CA GLU A 48 -8.64 3.18 14.52
C GLU A 48 -7.36 3.23 15.38
N VAL A 49 -7.42 2.68 16.61
CA VAL A 49 -6.25 2.61 17.49
C VAL A 49 -5.12 1.79 16.87
N ALA A 50 -5.43 0.66 16.24
CA ALA A 50 -4.42 -0.19 15.63
C ALA A 50 -3.78 0.46 14.41
N SER A 51 -4.58 0.96 13.45
CA SER A 51 -4.09 1.58 12.22
C SER A 51 -3.25 2.83 12.51
N THR A 52 -3.74 3.71 13.40
CA THR A 52 -3.03 4.91 13.82
C THR A 52 -1.71 4.57 14.52
N THR A 53 -1.71 3.59 15.45
CA THR A 53 -0.48 3.17 16.14
C THR A 53 0.59 2.70 15.15
N VAL A 54 0.22 1.87 14.19
CA VAL A 54 1.17 1.37 13.19
C VAL A 54 1.71 2.51 12.31
N CYS A 55 0.83 3.39 11.81
CA CYS A 55 1.25 4.55 11.02
C CYS A 55 2.23 5.45 11.77
N GLU A 56 1.88 5.86 12.98
CA GLU A 56 2.67 6.79 13.81
C GLU A 56 4.01 6.19 14.25
N VAL A 57 3.99 4.95 14.72
CA VAL A 57 5.22 4.32 15.23
C VAL A 57 6.18 4.03 14.08
N MET A 58 5.72 3.47 12.97
CA MET A 58 6.60 3.20 11.84
C MET A 58 7.18 4.48 11.25
N SER A 59 6.35 5.51 11.05
CA SER A 59 6.83 6.77 10.48
C SER A 59 7.84 7.46 11.40
N SER A 60 7.53 7.56 12.71
CA SER A 60 8.43 8.16 13.70
C SER A 60 9.73 7.37 13.86
N TYR A 61 9.65 6.02 13.87
CA TYR A 61 10.85 5.18 13.97
C TYR A 61 11.78 5.40 12.77
N ILE A 62 11.23 5.44 11.56
CA ILE A 62 12.00 5.65 10.33
C ILE A 62 12.59 7.05 10.29
N ASP A 63 11.84 8.08 10.68
CA ASP A 63 12.35 9.46 10.71
C ASP A 63 13.51 9.60 11.72
N ASN A 64 13.40 8.97 12.88
CA ASN A 64 14.42 9.06 13.92
C ASN A 64 15.69 8.26 13.65
N HIS A 65 15.60 7.12 12.92
CA HIS A 65 16.73 6.18 12.79
C HIS A 65 17.29 6.09 11.37
N PHE A 66 16.49 6.42 10.35
CA PHE A 66 16.83 6.12 8.94
C PHE A 66 16.66 7.30 7.97
N LYS A 67 16.32 8.50 8.46
CA LYS A 67 16.07 9.71 7.65
C LYS A 67 17.19 10.03 6.68
N ASP A 68 18.44 9.95 7.14
CA ASP A 68 19.62 10.35 6.39
C ASP A 68 20.28 9.20 5.60
N LYS A 69 19.63 8.04 5.51
CA LYS A 69 20.17 6.91 4.75
C LYS A 69 19.90 7.05 3.26
N ASP A 70 20.94 6.85 2.44
CA ASP A 70 20.84 6.79 0.98
C ASP A 70 20.07 5.57 0.49
N GLU A 71 20.09 4.48 1.26
CA GLU A 71 19.40 3.23 0.99
C GLU A 71 18.61 2.78 2.22
N PHE A 72 17.34 2.46 2.01
CA PHE A 72 16.48 1.85 3.01
C PHE A 72 16.37 0.36 2.71
N THR A 73 16.83 -0.46 3.64
CA THR A 73 16.96 -1.91 3.47
C THR A 73 15.76 -2.68 4.01
N GLN A 74 15.72 -3.98 3.73
CA GLN A 74 14.74 -4.88 4.32
C GLN A 74 14.91 -4.98 5.84
N GLU A 75 16.15 -4.95 6.34
CA GLU A 75 16.45 -4.96 7.76
C GLU A 75 15.91 -3.72 8.45
N ASP A 76 16.09 -2.52 7.86
CA ASP A 76 15.55 -1.27 8.38
C ASP A 76 14.01 -1.29 8.48
N PHE A 77 13.35 -1.87 7.47
CA PHE A 77 11.91 -2.08 7.49
C PHE A 77 11.48 -3.02 8.60
N LEU A 78 12.19 -4.15 8.79
CA LEU A 78 11.86 -5.14 9.82
C LEU A 78 12.06 -4.59 11.24
N GLU A 79 13.03 -3.71 11.46
CA GLU A 79 13.21 -3.00 12.73
C GLU A 79 12.02 -2.07 13.01
N ALA A 80 11.62 -1.25 12.05
CA ALA A 80 10.44 -0.39 12.19
C ALA A 80 9.15 -1.19 12.39
N LEU A 81 8.99 -2.30 11.67
CA LEU A 81 7.85 -3.21 11.82
C LEU A 81 7.81 -3.83 13.22
N SER A 82 8.98 -4.22 13.77
CA SER A 82 9.06 -4.76 15.13
C SER A 82 8.62 -3.72 16.17
N ALA A 83 9.07 -2.47 16.04
CA ALA A 83 8.66 -1.39 16.93
C ALA A 83 7.14 -1.15 16.89
N ALA A 84 6.52 -1.23 15.70
CA ALA A 84 5.08 -1.10 15.57
C ALA A 84 4.32 -2.26 16.25
N TYR A 85 4.82 -3.49 16.15
CA TYR A 85 4.25 -4.62 16.89
C TYR A 85 4.39 -4.47 18.40
N ASP A 86 5.55 -4.02 18.89
CA ASP A 86 5.77 -3.78 20.31
C ASP A 86 4.78 -2.74 20.85
N ALA A 87 4.53 -1.67 20.09
CA ALA A 87 3.55 -0.65 20.44
C ALA A 87 2.09 -1.15 20.40
N LEU A 88 1.76 -2.07 19.50
CA LEU A 88 0.45 -2.75 19.51
C LEU A 88 0.29 -3.64 20.74
N ASP A 89 1.33 -4.40 21.09
CA ASP A 89 1.33 -5.27 22.28
C ASP A 89 1.11 -4.47 23.58
N GLU A 90 1.68 -3.25 23.68
CA GLU A 90 1.45 -2.33 24.80
C GLU A 90 -0.01 -1.83 24.91
N LYS A 91 -0.76 -1.84 23.81
CA LYS A 91 -2.16 -1.41 23.75
C LYS A 91 -3.15 -2.59 23.85
N ASP A 92 -2.67 -3.82 24.05
CA ASP A 92 -3.54 -4.99 24.21
C ASP A 92 -4.38 -4.87 25.49
N ASP A 93 -5.67 -5.00 25.34
CA ASP A 93 -6.64 -4.93 26.46
C ASP A 93 -7.13 -6.31 26.90
N ASP A 94 -6.48 -7.38 26.46
CA ASP A 94 -6.82 -8.79 26.75
C ASP A 94 -8.26 -9.19 26.36
N SER A 95 -8.94 -8.38 25.56
CA SER A 95 -10.30 -8.70 25.09
C SER A 95 -10.32 -9.85 24.09
N GLU A 96 -11.43 -10.61 24.05
CA GLU A 96 -11.60 -11.71 23.08
C GLU A 96 -11.48 -11.23 21.63
N LYS A 97 -12.00 -10.03 21.32
CA LYS A 97 -11.89 -9.42 20.01
C LYS A 97 -10.71 -8.46 19.99
N LYS A 98 -9.57 -8.94 19.51
CA LYS A 98 -8.36 -8.15 19.37
C LYS A 98 -8.52 -7.05 18.34
N MET A 99 -7.85 -5.93 18.58
CA MET A 99 -7.62 -4.92 17.55
C MET A 99 -6.66 -5.46 16.49
N GLY A 100 -6.70 -4.90 15.31
CA GLY A 100 -5.75 -5.26 14.26
C GLY A 100 -5.76 -4.24 13.14
N THR A 101 -4.78 -4.36 12.24
CA THR A 101 -4.72 -3.52 11.05
C THR A 101 -3.96 -4.23 9.94
N THR A 102 -4.29 -3.88 8.70
CA THR A 102 -3.42 -4.16 7.55
C THR A 102 -2.23 -3.20 7.56
N LEU A 103 -1.29 -3.44 6.68
CA LEU A 103 -0.18 -2.53 6.39
C LEU A 103 0.10 -2.56 4.88
N THR A 104 0.09 -1.41 4.24
CA THR A 104 0.80 -1.17 2.99
C THR A 104 1.85 -0.09 3.21
N PHE A 105 3.03 -0.32 2.67
CA PHE A 105 4.21 0.48 2.97
C PHE A 105 5.04 0.70 1.71
N LEU A 106 5.40 1.95 1.43
CA LEU A 106 6.37 2.33 0.41
C LEU A 106 7.42 3.26 1.01
N LYS A 107 8.70 2.91 0.84
CA LYS A 107 9.82 3.81 1.12
C LYS A 107 10.71 3.94 -0.10
N PHE A 108 10.73 5.13 -0.67
CA PHE A 108 11.64 5.46 -1.78
C PHE A 108 13.01 5.85 -1.24
N HIS A 109 14.05 5.41 -1.94
CA HIS A 109 15.45 5.70 -1.65
C HIS A 109 16.24 5.79 -2.95
N ASP A 110 17.53 6.14 -2.90
CA ASP A 110 18.31 6.44 -4.12
C ASP A 110 18.44 5.28 -5.10
N LYS A 111 18.24 4.04 -4.66
CA LYS A 111 18.32 2.84 -5.50
C LYS A 111 16.98 2.31 -6.00
N GLY A 112 15.86 2.89 -5.55
CA GLY A 112 14.53 2.41 -5.92
C GLY A 112 13.48 2.64 -4.85
N CYS A 113 12.65 1.62 -4.63
CA CYS A 113 11.60 1.64 -3.64
C CYS A 113 11.51 0.28 -2.95
N LEU A 114 11.39 0.28 -1.62
CA LEU A 114 10.94 -0.88 -0.87
C LEU A 114 9.42 -0.79 -0.72
N ALA A 115 8.72 -1.81 -1.21
CA ALA A 115 7.29 -2.01 -1.01
C ALA A 115 7.08 -3.19 -0.05
N ALA A 116 6.20 -3.05 0.93
CA ALA A 116 5.85 -4.14 1.83
C ALA A 116 4.37 -4.11 2.20
N HIS A 117 3.78 -5.27 2.47
CA HIS A 117 2.39 -5.31 2.91
C HIS A 117 2.09 -6.49 3.85
N ILE A 118 1.05 -6.30 4.67
CA ILE A 118 0.38 -7.31 5.50
C ILE A 118 -1.12 -7.05 5.36
N GLY A 119 -1.91 -8.06 5.01
CA GLY A 119 -3.35 -7.92 4.82
C GLY A 119 -3.77 -7.92 3.35
N ASP A 120 -4.91 -7.33 3.08
CA ASP A 120 -5.57 -7.26 1.76
C ASP A 120 -5.69 -5.84 1.19
N SER A 121 -5.15 -4.84 1.89
CA SER A 121 -4.84 -3.54 1.30
C SER A 121 -3.74 -3.69 0.24
N ARG A 122 -3.83 -2.94 -0.87
CA ARG A 122 -2.99 -3.19 -2.04
C ARG A 122 -2.01 -2.08 -2.37
N ILE A 123 -0.90 -2.51 -2.98
CA ILE A 123 0.12 -1.65 -3.61
C ILE A 123 0.21 -2.01 -5.08
N TYR A 124 0.08 -1.01 -5.94
CA TYR A 124 0.28 -1.15 -7.39
C TYR A 124 1.47 -0.32 -7.84
N HIS A 125 2.31 -0.89 -8.70
CA HIS A 125 3.27 -0.17 -9.52
C HIS A 125 2.80 -0.24 -10.98
N ILE A 126 2.42 0.89 -11.54
CA ILE A 126 1.81 0.99 -12.86
C ILE A 126 2.67 1.86 -13.76
N ARG A 127 2.89 1.39 -14.99
CA ARG A 127 3.57 2.16 -16.04
C ARG A 127 2.59 2.51 -17.16
N PRO A 128 1.98 3.71 -17.15
CA PRO A 128 0.99 4.12 -18.12
C PRO A 128 1.50 4.11 -19.56
N SER A 129 2.78 4.48 -19.76
CA SER A 129 3.40 4.48 -21.10
C SER A 129 3.46 3.10 -21.74
N ALA A 130 3.47 2.03 -20.94
CA ALA A 130 3.44 0.65 -21.37
C ALA A 130 2.04 0.01 -21.25
N LYS A 131 1.08 0.73 -20.64
CA LYS A 131 -0.25 0.22 -20.27
C LYS A 131 -0.16 -1.12 -19.49
N ARG A 132 0.65 -1.13 -18.44
CA ARG A 132 0.90 -2.36 -17.67
C ARG A 132 0.95 -2.08 -16.17
N ILE A 133 0.35 -2.98 -15.41
CA ILE A 133 0.66 -3.18 -14.00
C ILE A 133 1.97 -3.97 -13.96
N LEU A 134 3.02 -3.39 -13.38
CA LEU A 134 4.33 -4.02 -13.25
C LEU A 134 4.42 -4.85 -11.97
N TYR A 135 3.70 -4.42 -10.94
CA TYR A 135 3.57 -5.11 -9.66
C TYR A 135 2.21 -4.79 -9.05
N VAL A 136 1.62 -5.77 -8.44
CA VAL A 136 0.52 -5.65 -7.48
C VAL A 136 0.81 -6.57 -6.31
N SER A 137 0.56 -6.10 -5.08
CA SER A 137 0.67 -6.92 -3.87
C SER A 137 -0.38 -8.02 -3.88
N HIS A 138 -0.07 -9.17 -3.30
CA HIS A 138 -0.98 -10.31 -3.27
C HIS A 138 -1.70 -10.36 -1.92
N ASP A 139 -3.03 -10.19 -1.93
CA ASP A 139 -3.83 -10.12 -0.72
C ASP A 139 -3.67 -11.37 0.15
N HIS A 140 -3.42 -11.17 1.43
CA HIS A 140 -3.44 -12.23 2.43
C HIS A 140 -4.88 -12.54 2.84
N SER A 141 -5.59 -13.24 1.97
CA SER A 141 -6.98 -13.61 2.16
C SER A 141 -7.20 -15.12 2.01
N LEU A 142 -8.22 -15.63 2.69
CA LEU A 142 -8.55 -17.06 2.64
C LEU A 142 -8.83 -17.54 1.21
N VAL A 143 -9.52 -16.72 0.40
CA VAL A 143 -9.80 -17.09 -0.99
C VAL A 143 -8.54 -17.21 -1.83
N ASN A 144 -7.54 -16.33 -1.61
CA ASN A 144 -6.27 -16.40 -2.32
C ASN A 144 -5.44 -17.63 -1.88
N GLU A 145 -5.49 -17.99 -0.62
CA GLU A 145 -4.85 -19.24 -0.14
C GLU A 145 -5.50 -20.48 -0.77
N LEU A 146 -6.84 -20.52 -0.85
CA LEU A 146 -7.57 -21.60 -1.49
C LEU A 146 -7.28 -21.69 -3.01
N ILE A 147 -7.13 -20.55 -3.68
CA ILE A 147 -6.72 -20.51 -5.10
C ILE A 147 -5.29 -21.08 -5.24
N ALA A 148 -4.37 -20.67 -4.37
CA ALA A 148 -2.99 -21.16 -4.42
C ALA A 148 -2.86 -22.67 -4.16
N LEU A 149 -3.76 -23.24 -3.35
CA LEU A 149 -3.87 -24.69 -3.11
C LEU A 149 -4.62 -25.44 -4.23
N GLY A 150 -5.22 -24.73 -5.19
CA GLY A 150 -6.05 -25.33 -6.25
C GLY A 150 -7.42 -25.80 -5.77
N GLU A 151 -7.85 -25.35 -4.60
CA GLU A 151 -9.15 -25.70 -3.99
C GLU A 151 -10.27 -24.73 -4.41
N MET A 152 -9.93 -23.61 -5.06
CA MET A 152 -10.86 -22.61 -5.55
C MET A 152 -10.34 -21.98 -6.85
N THR A 153 -11.24 -21.67 -7.78
CA THR A 153 -10.91 -20.87 -8.97
C THR A 153 -11.01 -19.36 -8.68
N PRO A 154 -10.31 -18.50 -9.45
CA PRO A 154 -10.47 -17.05 -9.31
C PRO A 154 -11.92 -16.56 -9.49
N GLU A 155 -12.69 -17.21 -10.35
CA GLU A 155 -14.11 -16.89 -10.60
C GLU A 155 -14.98 -17.22 -9.39
N GLU A 156 -14.76 -18.36 -8.74
CA GLU A 156 -15.46 -18.76 -7.51
C GLU A 156 -15.11 -17.82 -6.35
N ALA A 157 -13.85 -17.38 -6.26
CA ALA A 157 -13.40 -16.47 -5.23
C ALA A 157 -14.17 -15.13 -5.23
N LYS A 158 -14.45 -14.56 -6.41
CA LYS A 158 -15.18 -13.29 -6.56
C LYS A 158 -16.57 -13.31 -5.91
N THR A 159 -17.22 -14.45 -5.88
CA THR A 159 -18.58 -14.64 -5.33
C THR A 159 -18.59 -15.36 -3.99
N SER A 160 -17.44 -15.73 -3.45
CA SER A 160 -17.30 -16.46 -2.20
C SER A 160 -17.78 -15.62 -1.00
N ARG A 161 -18.46 -16.28 -0.05
CA ARG A 161 -18.76 -15.71 1.28
C ARG A 161 -17.51 -15.38 2.07
N HIS A 162 -16.39 -15.97 1.72
CA HIS A 162 -15.13 -15.88 2.43
C HIS A 162 -14.18 -14.84 1.79
N LYS A 163 -14.64 -14.08 0.79
CA LYS A 163 -13.78 -13.14 0.04
C LYS A 163 -13.12 -12.06 0.91
N ASN A 164 -13.79 -11.68 2.01
CA ASN A 164 -13.31 -10.65 2.94
C ASN A 164 -12.66 -11.27 4.20
N ILE A 165 -12.28 -12.55 4.20
CA ILE A 165 -11.57 -13.15 5.33
C ILE A 165 -10.08 -12.94 5.14
N ILE A 166 -9.51 -12.04 5.95
CA ILE A 166 -8.08 -11.77 6.00
C ILE A 166 -7.38 -12.87 6.78
N THR A 167 -6.27 -13.39 6.28
CA THR A 167 -5.48 -14.45 6.92
C THR A 167 -4.22 -13.92 7.62
N ARG A 168 -3.80 -12.70 7.31
CA ARG A 168 -2.70 -12.01 7.98
C ARG A 168 -3.07 -10.56 8.29
N ALA A 169 -2.90 -10.18 9.54
CA ALA A 169 -3.03 -8.81 10.02
C ALA A 169 -1.99 -8.55 11.11
N MET A 170 -1.70 -7.29 11.36
CA MET A 170 -0.94 -6.88 12.54
C MET A 170 -1.91 -6.81 13.72
N GLN A 171 -1.67 -7.63 14.74
CA GLN A 171 -2.49 -7.71 15.95
C GLN A 171 -1.60 -7.85 17.18
N PRO A 172 -2.01 -7.30 18.34
CA PRO A 172 -1.29 -7.50 19.58
C PRO A 172 -1.38 -8.96 20.08
N GLY A 173 -0.41 -9.36 20.90
CA GLY A 173 -0.42 -10.64 21.60
C GLY A 173 -0.26 -11.87 20.71
N GLN A 174 0.19 -11.73 19.47
CA GLN A 174 0.43 -12.86 18.56
C GLN A 174 1.67 -13.64 18.99
N GLU A 175 1.55 -14.95 19.27
CA GLU A 175 2.72 -15.84 19.49
C GLU A 175 3.72 -15.80 18.31
N ARG A 176 3.20 -15.67 17.11
CA ARG A 176 3.97 -15.46 15.88
C ARG A 176 3.40 -14.25 15.15
N ARG A 177 4.14 -13.16 15.17
CA ARG A 177 3.80 -11.96 14.43
C ARG A 177 3.68 -12.26 12.94
N SER A 178 2.65 -11.72 12.29
CA SER A 178 2.45 -11.87 10.85
C SER A 178 3.63 -11.30 10.09
N LYS A 179 4.13 -12.06 9.11
CA LYS A 179 5.24 -11.62 8.27
C LYS A 179 4.72 -10.76 7.12
N ALA A 180 5.42 -9.66 6.86
CA ALA A 180 5.18 -8.86 5.68
C ALA A 180 5.76 -9.55 4.43
N ASP A 181 5.04 -9.43 3.32
CA ASP A 181 5.61 -9.69 2.00
C ASP A 181 6.34 -8.41 1.55
N ILE A 182 7.62 -8.57 1.17
CA ILE A 182 8.52 -7.44 0.85
C ILE A 182 8.97 -7.56 -0.60
N ARG A 183 8.94 -6.42 -1.31
CA ARG A 183 9.39 -6.30 -2.69
C ARG A 183 10.32 -5.11 -2.85
N ILE A 184 11.51 -5.34 -3.39
CA ILE A 184 12.38 -4.26 -3.86
C ILE A 184 12.05 -3.96 -5.32
N ILE A 185 11.78 -2.71 -5.61
CA ILE A 185 11.44 -2.20 -6.95
C ILE A 185 12.56 -1.24 -7.36
N ASP A 186 13.42 -1.68 -8.27
CA ASP A 186 14.59 -0.94 -8.79
C ASP A 186 14.33 -0.25 -10.14
N ASP A 187 13.38 -0.75 -10.94
CA ASP A 187 12.98 -0.14 -12.22
C ASP A 187 11.85 0.88 -12.05
N VAL A 188 12.12 1.94 -11.29
CA VAL A 188 11.21 3.09 -11.15
C VAL A 188 11.53 4.13 -12.21
N ARG A 189 10.53 4.62 -12.96
CA ARG A 189 10.71 5.59 -14.06
C ARG A 189 9.83 6.82 -13.88
N ASN A 190 10.29 7.93 -14.41
CA ASN A 190 9.46 9.14 -14.49
C ASN A 190 8.17 8.83 -15.26
N GLY A 191 7.04 9.23 -14.70
CA GLY A 191 5.71 8.93 -15.21
C GLY A 191 5.11 7.59 -14.75
N ASP A 192 5.84 6.79 -13.97
CA ASP A 192 5.25 5.63 -13.29
C ASP A 192 4.33 6.12 -12.17
N TYR A 193 3.26 5.36 -11.92
CA TYR A 193 2.40 5.52 -10.76
C TYR A 193 2.65 4.42 -9.74
N PHE A 194 2.61 4.83 -8.47
CA PHE A 194 2.34 3.94 -7.36
C PHE A 194 0.97 4.29 -6.80
N TYR A 195 0.11 3.28 -6.67
CA TYR A 195 -1.21 3.42 -6.09
C TYR A 195 -1.32 2.48 -4.91
N MET A 196 -1.60 3.04 -3.74
CA MET A 196 -1.80 2.30 -2.49
C MET A 196 -3.23 2.51 -2.06
N CYS A 197 -3.91 1.46 -1.62
CA CYS A 197 -5.31 1.60 -1.23
C CYS A 197 -5.75 0.52 -0.23
N THR A 198 -6.74 0.88 0.60
CA THR A 198 -7.51 -0.09 1.39
C THR A 198 -8.49 -0.85 0.52
N ASP A 199 -9.06 -1.94 1.02
CA ASP A 199 -10.01 -2.79 0.31
C ASP A 199 -11.29 -2.04 -0.07
N GLY A 200 -11.68 -1.02 0.74
CA GLY A 200 -12.79 -0.13 0.40
C GLY A 200 -12.68 0.52 -0.97
N MET A 201 -11.48 0.87 -1.43
CA MET A 201 -11.26 1.38 -2.79
C MET A 201 -11.47 0.33 -3.89
N LEU A 202 -11.46 -0.95 -3.52
CA LEU A 202 -11.55 -2.09 -4.43
C LEU A 202 -12.95 -2.73 -4.45
N GLU A 203 -13.91 -2.24 -3.65
CA GLU A 203 -15.26 -2.80 -3.53
C GLU A 203 -15.98 -2.86 -4.89
N HIS A 204 -15.73 -1.87 -5.75
CA HIS A 204 -16.34 -1.72 -7.09
C HIS A 204 -15.34 -1.55 -8.22
N THR A 205 -14.03 -1.74 -7.96
CA THR A 205 -12.98 -1.44 -8.94
C THR A 205 -12.04 -2.63 -9.12
N GLU A 206 -11.89 -3.13 -10.35
CA GLU A 206 -10.95 -4.20 -10.68
C GLU A 206 -9.59 -3.64 -11.15
N ASP A 207 -8.53 -4.45 -11.08
CA ASP A 207 -7.16 -4.10 -11.49
C ASP A 207 -7.09 -3.49 -12.91
N GLN A 208 -7.89 -4.03 -13.85
CA GLN A 208 -7.91 -3.55 -15.23
C GLN A 208 -8.53 -2.15 -15.32
N GLU A 209 -9.51 -1.83 -14.49
CA GLU A 209 -10.13 -0.52 -14.43
C GLU A 209 -9.16 0.51 -13.84
N ILE A 210 -8.47 0.17 -12.75
CA ILE A 210 -7.38 0.99 -12.17
C ILE A 210 -6.34 1.31 -13.25
N LEU A 211 -5.87 0.29 -13.98
CA LEU A 211 -4.91 0.48 -15.07
C LEU A 211 -5.45 1.40 -16.16
N ASN A 212 -6.71 1.25 -16.53
CA ASN A 212 -7.34 2.08 -17.57
C ASN A 212 -7.43 3.54 -17.13
N ILE A 213 -7.92 3.81 -15.91
CA ILE A 213 -8.04 5.17 -15.34
C ILE A 213 -6.67 5.84 -15.27
N LEU A 214 -5.68 5.17 -14.67
CA LEU A 214 -4.34 5.73 -14.52
C LEU A 214 -3.58 5.89 -15.84
N SER A 215 -3.99 5.18 -16.90
CA SER A 215 -3.42 5.30 -18.25
C SER A 215 -4.09 6.36 -19.13
N MET A 216 -5.12 7.05 -18.66
CA MET A 216 -5.77 8.15 -19.39
C MET A 216 -4.77 9.31 -19.57
N LYS A 217 -4.53 9.70 -20.83
CA LYS A 217 -3.55 10.75 -21.17
C LYS A 217 -4.18 12.16 -21.21
N ASP A 218 -5.48 12.22 -21.36
CA ASP A 218 -6.30 13.44 -21.46
C ASP A 218 -6.86 13.90 -20.12
N ARG A 219 -6.44 13.25 -19.03
CA ARG A 219 -6.87 13.56 -17.67
C ARG A 219 -5.68 13.90 -16.78
N THR A 220 -5.86 14.90 -15.94
CA THR A 220 -4.94 15.23 -14.84
C THR A 220 -5.04 14.18 -13.73
N ASP A 221 -4.04 14.13 -12.84
CA ASP A 221 -4.08 13.20 -11.70
C ASP A 221 -5.24 13.52 -10.74
N GLU A 222 -5.62 14.79 -10.61
CA GLU A 222 -6.81 15.19 -9.85
C GLU A 222 -8.09 14.64 -10.47
N GLU A 223 -8.25 14.76 -11.79
CA GLU A 223 -9.41 14.21 -12.49
C GLU A 223 -9.50 12.69 -12.40
N LYS A 224 -8.35 11.99 -12.37
CA LYS A 224 -8.30 10.54 -12.16
C LYS A 224 -8.74 10.16 -10.75
N MET A 225 -8.29 10.90 -9.74
CA MET A 225 -8.73 10.68 -8.36
C MET A 225 -10.21 10.98 -8.18
N GLU A 226 -10.72 11.98 -8.90
CA GLU A 226 -12.17 12.28 -8.90
C GLU A 226 -13.00 11.15 -9.54
N ILE A 227 -12.46 10.43 -10.53
CA ILE A 227 -13.11 9.22 -11.04
C ILE A 227 -13.17 8.15 -9.94
N PHE A 228 -12.07 7.92 -9.21
CA PHE A 228 -12.08 6.98 -8.09
C PHE A 228 -13.07 7.39 -6.99
N ARG A 229 -13.13 8.67 -6.60
CA ARG A 229 -14.13 9.15 -5.63
C ARG A 229 -15.57 8.86 -6.06
N LYS A 230 -15.88 9.05 -7.34
CA LYS A 230 -17.21 8.72 -7.87
C LYS A 230 -17.51 7.23 -7.85
N LEU A 231 -16.52 6.38 -8.09
CA LEU A 231 -16.68 4.93 -8.02
C LEU A 231 -16.91 4.45 -6.58
N THR A 232 -16.42 5.20 -5.59
CA THR A 232 -16.51 4.86 -4.17
C THR A 232 -17.57 5.67 -3.41
N GLU A 233 -18.32 6.56 -4.06
CA GLU A 233 -19.31 7.47 -3.43
C GLU A 233 -20.36 6.71 -2.58
N ASP A 234 -20.74 5.51 -3.00
CA ASP A 234 -21.72 4.67 -2.32
C ASP A 234 -21.14 3.58 -1.43
N ASN A 235 -19.80 3.54 -1.26
CA ASN A 235 -19.12 2.52 -0.49
C ASN A 235 -19.61 2.45 0.95
N ARG A 236 -19.65 1.23 1.45
CA ARG A 236 -20.06 0.97 2.83
C ARG A 236 -18.90 1.11 3.80
N ASP A 237 -17.70 0.81 3.35
CA ASP A 237 -16.49 0.83 4.15
C ASP A 237 -15.73 2.16 4.09
N ASN A 238 -14.84 2.35 5.05
CA ASN A 238 -13.80 3.36 4.93
C ASN A 238 -13.01 3.08 3.64
N HIS A 239 -12.57 4.12 2.97
CA HIS A 239 -11.80 3.95 1.74
C HIS A 239 -10.73 5.02 1.64
N SER A 240 -9.51 4.54 1.57
CA SER A 240 -8.31 5.37 1.60
C SER A 240 -7.33 4.97 0.51
N ALA A 241 -6.71 5.96 -0.12
CA ALA A 241 -5.72 5.71 -1.14
C ALA A 241 -4.69 6.84 -1.25
N PHE A 242 -3.49 6.47 -1.69
CA PHE A 242 -2.50 7.36 -2.29
C PHE A 242 -2.32 7.06 -3.76
N LEU A 243 -2.24 8.13 -4.57
CA LEU A 243 -1.74 8.10 -5.94
C LEU A 243 -0.45 8.91 -6.00
N LEU A 244 0.66 8.25 -6.28
CA LEU A 244 1.98 8.83 -6.38
C LEU A 244 2.43 8.78 -7.83
N ARG A 245 2.64 9.92 -8.49
CA ARG A 245 3.25 9.97 -9.81
C ARG A 245 4.70 10.39 -9.70
N VAL A 246 5.62 9.54 -10.14
CA VAL A 246 7.06 9.86 -10.17
C VAL A 246 7.31 10.96 -11.20
N THR A 247 7.78 12.12 -10.76
CA THR A 247 8.09 13.26 -11.62
C THR A 247 9.57 13.37 -11.93
N GLU A 248 10.43 13.06 -10.94
CA GLU A 248 11.89 13.11 -11.09
C GLU A 248 12.56 11.92 -10.37
N GLY A 249 13.83 11.70 -10.69
CA GLY A 249 14.66 10.68 -10.04
C GLY A 249 14.51 9.27 -10.59
N GLY A 250 13.45 8.99 -11.33
CA GLY A 250 13.25 7.70 -11.96
C GLY A 250 14.33 7.38 -13.02
N ASN A 251 14.56 6.09 -13.24
CA ASN A 251 15.49 5.63 -14.26
C ASN A 251 15.08 6.17 -15.63
N LYS A 252 16.04 6.70 -16.39
CA LYS A 252 15.78 7.10 -17.77
C LYS A 252 15.47 5.86 -18.60
N ARG A 253 14.50 5.97 -19.50
CA ARG A 253 14.20 4.91 -20.47
C ARG A 253 15.49 4.63 -21.25
N ARG A 254 16.00 3.40 -21.14
CA ARG A 254 17.17 2.99 -21.96
C ARG A 254 16.81 3.15 -23.43
N THR A 255 17.59 3.94 -24.13
CA THR A 255 17.45 4.05 -25.59
C THR A 255 18.10 2.85 -26.25
N LEU A 256 17.72 2.56 -27.51
CA LEU A 256 18.41 1.52 -28.31
C LEU A 256 19.93 1.73 -28.34
N LYS A 257 20.37 2.99 -28.25
CA LYS A 257 21.80 3.37 -28.21
C LYS A 257 22.46 2.95 -26.89
N ASP A 258 21.75 3.07 -25.76
CA ASP A 258 22.25 2.64 -24.45
C ASP A 258 22.36 1.10 -24.38
N ILE A 259 21.39 0.39 -24.97
CA ILE A 259 21.40 -1.08 -25.05
C ILE A 259 22.54 -1.59 -25.95
N LEU A 260 22.80 -0.91 -27.06
CA LEU A 260 23.89 -1.27 -27.98
C LEU A 260 25.27 -1.00 -27.39
N LEU A 261 25.44 0.05 -26.58
CA LEU A 261 26.70 0.35 -25.89
C LEU A 261 27.06 -0.70 -24.84
N ASP A 262 26.06 -1.25 -24.13
CA ASP A 262 26.29 -2.32 -23.14
C ASP A 262 26.61 -3.69 -23.77
N LEU A 263 26.29 -3.89 -25.06
CA LEU A 263 26.63 -5.11 -25.80
C LEU A 263 28.05 -5.06 -26.39
N TRP A 264 28.72 -3.89 -26.35
CA TRP A 264 30.03 -3.67 -26.90
C TRP A 264 31.14 -3.49 -25.83
N ASN A 265 30.78 -3.49 -24.56
CA ASN A 265 31.67 -3.50 -23.40
C ASN A 265 31.57 -4.84 -22.65
#